data_ec21f57330cbfc852692d9109553664e
#
_entry.id   ec21f57330cbfc852692d9109553664e
#
_cell.length_a   1.000
_cell.length_b   1.000
_cell.length_c   1.000
_cell.angle_alpha   90.00
_cell.angle_beta   90.00
_cell.angle_gamma   90.00
#
_symmetry.space_group_name_H-M   'P 1'
#
loop_
_entity.id
_entity.type
_entity.pdbx_description
1 polymer ?
#
loop_
_entity_poly.entity_id
_entity_poly.type
_entity_poly.pdbx_seq_one_letter_code
_entity_poly.pdbx_strand_id
1 'polypeptide(L)'
;YSNIELFGYDGTFWGKTAKEFGAICKNAGLTIISSHYDTGRHDNAKGTLLNGWQKAVDDAAELNIKYMICAWLYPDERGSMDLYKQLAGMLNTAAEPCSKAKMQFGYHAHNFEFPVIDGVVPYQYLLENTDAGKVKFEADLYWFNKAGEDPVKWFEKYPGRFPLWHVKDMEKGSGDFAEVGSGTIDFDRIFAARKKAGMEYWFVEQDECKRDPFDSLAMSRDFLLKKKY
;
A
#
# COMPACT_ATOMS: atom_id res chain seq x y z
N TYR A 1 8.52 -6.35 15.26
CA TYR A 1 7.52 -5.52 14.60
C TYR A 1 6.55 -4.95 15.64
N SER A 2 6.23 -3.66 15.52
CA SER A 2 5.30 -2.97 16.42
C SER A 2 4.17 -2.28 15.67
N ASN A 3 4.40 -1.96 14.39
CA ASN A 3 3.42 -1.35 13.50
C ASN A 3 2.92 -2.40 12.51
N ILE A 4 1.62 -2.37 12.23
CA ILE A 4 0.99 -3.26 11.26
C ILE A 4 0.12 -2.47 10.29
N GLU A 5 -0.02 -3.05 9.12
CA GLU A 5 -1.04 -2.71 8.14
C GLU A 5 -2.03 -3.85 8.04
N LEU A 6 -3.31 -3.52 7.86
CA LEU A 6 -4.39 -4.49 7.77
C LEU A 6 -4.84 -4.65 6.32
N PHE A 7 -5.49 -5.78 6.03
CA PHE A 7 -6.19 -6.03 4.77
C PHE A 7 -7.49 -6.80 5.01
N GLY A 8 -8.33 -6.90 3.99
CA GLY A 8 -9.53 -7.76 4.04
C GLY A 8 -10.67 -7.22 4.90
N TYR A 9 -10.81 -5.88 5.01
CA TYR A 9 -11.96 -5.27 5.65
C TYR A 9 -13.23 -5.50 4.81
N ASP A 10 -14.27 -6.07 5.42
CA ASP A 10 -15.57 -6.42 4.80
C ASP A 10 -16.77 -5.72 5.44
N GLY A 11 -16.51 -4.62 6.15
CA GLY A 11 -17.47 -3.96 7.05
C GLY A 11 -17.24 -4.34 8.51
N THR A 12 -16.28 -5.24 8.76
CA THR A 12 -15.77 -5.67 10.07
C THR A 12 -14.27 -5.93 9.98
N PHE A 13 -13.61 -6.14 11.12
CA PHE A 13 -12.22 -6.62 11.18
C PHE A 13 -12.24 -8.10 11.56
N TRP A 14 -12.31 -9.00 10.57
CA TRP A 14 -12.44 -10.45 10.77
C TRP A 14 -13.60 -10.82 11.70
N GLY A 15 -14.79 -10.26 11.42
CA GLY A 15 -16.00 -10.50 12.21
C GLY A 15 -16.04 -9.77 13.56
N LYS A 16 -15.10 -8.84 13.81
CA LYS A 16 -15.04 -8.04 15.04
C LYS A 16 -15.33 -6.58 14.75
N THR A 17 -15.89 -5.90 15.74
CA THR A 17 -15.99 -4.43 15.71
C THR A 17 -14.59 -3.79 15.80
N ALA A 18 -14.47 -2.53 15.37
CA ALA A 18 -13.24 -1.76 15.49
C ALA A 18 -12.71 -1.76 16.93
N LYS A 19 -13.58 -1.54 17.91
CA LYS A 19 -13.23 -1.54 19.33
C LYS A 19 -12.64 -2.87 19.81
N GLU A 20 -13.29 -4.00 19.46
CA GLU A 20 -12.84 -5.34 19.86
C GLU A 20 -11.48 -5.66 19.22
N PHE A 21 -11.33 -5.37 17.92
CA PHE A 21 -10.10 -5.65 17.20
C PHE A 21 -8.96 -4.77 17.69
N GLY A 22 -9.22 -3.49 17.92
CA GLY A 22 -8.26 -2.54 18.49
C GLY A 22 -7.75 -2.97 19.86
N ALA A 23 -8.62 -3.54 20.71
CA ALA A 23 -8.22 -4.07 22.00
C ALA A 23 -7.27 -5.28 21.85
N ILE A 24 -7.52 -6.17 20.87
CA ILE A 24 -6.64 -7.31 20.57
C ILE A 24 -5.25 -6.82 20.15
N CYS A 25 -5.18 -5.89 19.19
CA CYS A 25 -3.91 -5.34 18.71
C CYS A 25 -3.14 -4.64 19.84
N LYS A 26 -3.82 -3.84 20.65
CA LYS A 26 -3.22 -3.15 21.79
C LYS A 26 -2.66 -4.14 22.82
N ASN A 27 -3.39 -5.20 23.13
CA ASN A 27 -2.92 -6.24 24.06
C ASN A 27 -1.71 -7.01 23.52
N ALA A 28 -1.60 -7.12 22.19
CA ALA A 28 -0.45 -7.72 21.51
C ALA A 28 0.74 -6.72 21.34
N GLY A 29 0.60 -5.49 21.80
CA GLY A 29 1.63 -4.43 21.62
C GLY A 29 1.76 -3.95 20.19
N LEU A 30 0.71 -4.09 19.36
CA LEU A 30 0.69 -3.69 17.97
C LEU A 30 -0.06 -2.37 17.78
N THR A 31 0.48 -1.48 16.94
CA THR A 31 -0.15 -0.25 16.49
C THR A 31 -0.59 -0.42 15.03
N ILE A 32 -1.86 -0.18 14.76
CA ILE A 32 -2.40 -0.21 13.40
C ILE A 32 -2.13 1.15 12.76
N ILE A 33 -1.30 1.17 11.72
CA ILE A 33 -0.95 2.42 11.02
C ILE A 33 -1.81 2.61 9.78
N SER A 34 -2.06 1.54 9.05
CA SER A 34 -2.72 1.54 7.75
C SER A 34 -3.66 0.35 7.59
N SER A 35 -4.58 0.46 6.64
CA SER A 35 -5.46 -0.64 6.22
C SER A 35 -5.78 -0.54 4.75
N HIS A 36 -5.84 -1.71 4.09
CA HIS A 36 -6.15 -1.88 2.67
C HIS A 36 -7.64 -2.05 2.45
N TYR A 37 -8.12 -1.50 1.33
CA TYR A 37 -9.52 -1.53 0.89
C TYR A 37 -9.57 -1.70 -0.63
N ASP A 38 -10.64 -2.36 -1.11
CA ASP A 38 -10.92 -2.52 -2.53
C ASP A 38 -11.79 -1.40 -3.07
N THR A 39 -11.84 -1.26 -4.39
CA THR A 39 -12.71 -0.29 -5.06
C THR A 39 -14.20 -0.63 -4.89
N GLY A 40 -14.55 -1.93 -4.88
CA GLY A 40 -15.91 -2.43 -4.93
C GLY A 40 -16.54 -2.43 -6.32
N ARG A 41 -15.77 -2.19 -7.38
CA ARG A 41 -16.26 -2.21 -8.77
C ARG A 41 -16.49 -3.63 -9.26
N HIS A 42 -15.62 -4.56 -8.86
CA HIS A 42 -15.67 -5.94 -9.32
C HIS A 42 -16.89 -6.70 -8.78
N ASP A 43 -17.16 -6.63 -7.50
CA ASP A 43 -18.14 -7.48 -6.80
C ASP A 43 -19.12 -6.71 -5.88
N ASN A 44 -18.96 -5.37 -5.80
CA ASN A 44 -19.74 -4.52 -4.90
C ASN A 44 -19.67 -4.98 -3.43
N ALA A 45 -18.53 -5.55 -3.01
CA ALA A 45 -18.31 -6.01 -1.64
C ALA A 45 -18.48 -4.86 -0.64
N LYS A 46 -18.84 -5.21 0.60
CA LYS A 46 -18.99 -4.23 1.68
C LYS A 46 -17.63 -3.75 2.17
N GLY A 47 -17.60 -2.51 2.67
CA GLY A 47 -16.37 -1.92 3.20
C GLY A 47 -15.41 -1.44 2.13
N THR A 48 -15.90 -1.27 0.91
CA THR A 48 -15.13 -0.79 -0.25
C THR A 48 -15.42 0.67 -0.56
N LEU A 49 -14.66 1.28 -1.48
CA LEU A 49 -14.83 2.68 -1.86
C LEU A 49 -16.24 2.98 -2.39
N LEU A 50 -16.88 2.03 -3.07
CA LEU A 50 -18.24 2.19 -3.63
C LEU A 50 -19.35 1.71 -2.69
N ASN A 51 -19.05 0.86 -1.73
CA ASN A 51 -20.07 0.24 -0.88
C ASN A 51 -19.68 0.26 0.61
N GLY A 52 -20.25 1.22 1.36
CA GLY A 52 -20.01 1.35 2.80
C GLY A 52 -18.76 2.10 3.18
N TRP A 53 -18.25 2.97 2.29
CA TRP A 53 -16.99 3.71 2.53
C TRP A 53 -17.01 4.58 3.79
N GLN A 54 -18.11 5.30 4.05
CA GLN A 54 -18.20 6.12 5.25
C GLN A 54 -18.07 5.27 6.53
N LYS A 55 -18.68 4.08 6.57
CA LYS A 55 -18.53 3.17 7.70
C LYS A 55 -17.06 2.71 7.85
N ALA A 56 -16.38 2.40 6.75
CA ALA A 56 -14.97 2.03 6.78
C ALA A 56 -14.10 3.17 7.35
N VAL A 57 -14.39 4.41 6.96
CA VAL A 57 -13.72 5.61 7.50
C VAL A 57 -14.00 5.77 9.01
N ASP A 58 -15.23 5.59 9.44
CA ASP A 58 -15.60 5.73 10.86
C ASP A 58 -14.93 4.64 11.73
N ASP A 59 -14.93 3.39 11.26
CA ASP A 59 -14.26 2.27 11.93
C ASP A 59 -12.72 2.46 11.97
N ALA A 60 -12.13 2.96 10.88
CA ALA A 60 -10.70 3.28 10.83
C ALA A 60 -10.33 4.40 11.80
N ALA A 61 -11.19 5.43 11.92
CA ALA A 61 -11.01 6.52 12.87
C ALA A 61 -11.08 6.03 14.33
N GLU A 62 -12.00 5.09 14.66
CA GLU A 62 -12.07 4.46 15.97
C GLU A 62 -10.78 3.72 16.34
N LEU A 63 -10.11 3.10 15.36
CA LEU A 63 -8.82 2.42 15.52
C LEU A 63 -7.63 3.38 15.53
N ASN A 64 -7.84 4.69 15.31
CA ASN A 64 -6.78 5.69 15.12
C ASN A 64 -5.83 5.35 13.96
N ILE A 65 -6.34 4.71 12.90
CA ILE A 65 -5.60 4.45 11.67
C ILE A 65 -5.18 5.77 11.05
N LYS A 66 -3.96 5.83 10.51
CA LYS A 66 -3.44 7.05 9.86
C LYS A 66 -3.68 7.06 8.36
N TYR A 67 -3.62 5.89 7.73
CA TYR A 67 -3.69 5.72 6.29
C TYR A 67 -4.76 4.71 5.88
N MET A 68 -5.57 5.08 4.90
CA MET A 68 -6.54 4.18 4.26
C MET A 68 -6.14 4.01 2.79
N ILE A 69 -5.80 2.81 2.38
CA ILE A 69 -5.16 2.53 1.09
C ILE A 69 -6.09 1.72 0.20
N CYS A 70 -6.39 2.22 -1.01
CA CYS A 70 -6.96 1.39 -2.07
C CYS A 70 -5.85 0.53 -2.67
N ALA A 71 -5.91 -0.79 -2.49
CA ALA A 71 -4.74 -1.65 -2.67
C ALA A 71 -4.82 -2.63 -3.84
N TRP A 72 -5.99 -2.82 -4.46
CA TRP A 72 -6.12 -3.81 -5.51
C TRP A 72 -7.04 -3.37 -6.64
N LEU A 73 -6.72 -3.79 -7.86
CA LEU A 73 -7.59 -3.70 -9.03
C LEU A 73 -7.74 -5.10 -9.66
N TYR A 74 -8.98 -5.55 -9.77
CA TYR A 74 -9.27 -6.77 -10.52
C TYR A 74 -9.04 -6.58 -12.03
N PRO A 75 -8.88 -7.65 -12.82
CA PRO A 75 -8.61 -7.51 -14.26
C PRO A 75 -9.66 -6.69 -15.05
N ASP A 76 -10.92 -6.71 -14.64
CA ASP A 76 -12.00 -5.93 -15.23
C ASP A 76 -12.01 -4.44 -14.81
N GLU A 77 -11.18 -4.06 -13.85
CA GLU A 77 -11.01 -2.69 -13.37
C GLU A 77 -9.81 -1.96 -14.01
N ARG A 78 -9.04 -2.67 -14.83
CA ARG A 78 -7.78 -2.21 -15.47
C ARG A 78 -7.75 -2.62 -16.94
N GLY A 79 -6.70 -2.25 -17.70
CA GLY A 79 -6.53 -2.64 -19.11
C GLY A 79 -6.98 -1.58 -20.11
N SER A 80 -7.56 -0.46 -19.69
CA SER A 80 -7.78 0.71 -20.55
C SER A 80 -7.55 2.01 -19.80
N MET A 81 -7.16 3.06 -20.51
CA MET A 81 -6.96 4.39 -19.89
C MET A 81 -8.26 4.98 -19.33
N ASP A 82 -9.42 4.64 -19.90
CA ASP A 82 -10.70 5.13 -19.38
C ASP A 82 -11.02 4.56 -17.99
N LEU A 83 -10.63 3.31 -17.71
CA LEU A 83 -10.76 2.73 -16.38
C LEU A 83 -9.85 3.46 -15.36
N TYR A 84 -8.61 3.80 -15.74
CA TYR A 84 -7.71 4.57 -14.88
C TYR A 84 -8.14 6.03 -14.67
N LYS A 85 -8.76 6.66 -15.68
CA LYS A 85 -9.39 7.99 -15.52
C LYS A 85 -10.53 7.94 -14.48
N GLN A 86 -11.39 6.93 -14.57
CA GLN A 86 -12.46 6.70 -13.59
C GLN A 86 -11.87 6.43 -12.20
N LEU A 87 -10.80 5.63 -12.12
CA LEU A 87 -10.11 5.35 -10.86
C LEU A 87 -9.59 6.63 -10.22
N ALA A 88 -8.90 7.51 -10.96
CA ALA A 88 -8.42 8.79 -10.44
C ALA A 88 -9.54 9.64 -9.83
N GLY A 89 -10.70 9.70 -10.47
CA GLY A 89 -11.88 10.37 -9.94
C GLY A 89 -12.40 9.72 -8.66
N MET A 90 -12.43 8.38 -8.63
CA MET A 90 -12.84 7.61 -7.45
C MET A 90 -11.89 7.84 -6.26
N LEU A 91 -10.57 7.79 -6.48
CA LEU A 91 -9.57 8.03 -5.44
C LEU A 91 -9.69 9.44 -4.86
N ASN A 92 -9.88 10.45 -5.70
CA ASN A 92 -10.12 11.83 -5.24
C ASN A 92 -11.39 11.92 -4.37
N THR A 93 -12.47 11.26 -4.78
CA THR A 93 -13.74 11.24 -4.04
C THR A 93 -13.59 10.52 -2.70
N ALA A 94 -12.95 9.34 -2.68
CA ALA A 94 -12.73 8.55 -1.48
C ALA A 94 -11.82 9.24 -0.45
N ALA A 95 -10.91 10.10 -0.90
CA ALA A 95 -10.02 10.87 -0.03
C ALA A 95 -10.75 11.95 0.81
N GLU A 96 -11.92 12.43 0.38
CA GLU A 96 -12.64 13.51 1.06
C GLU A 96 -13.07 13.14 2.49
N PRO A 97 -13.80 12.02 2.74
CA PRO A 97 -14.17 11.63 4.10
C PRO A 97 -12.93 11.28 4.96
N CYS A 98 -11.88 10.67 4.37
CA CYS A 98 -10.64 10.40 5.10
C CYS A 98 -10.00 11.70 5.63
N SER A 99 -9.88 12.72 4.77
CA SER A 99 -9.33 14.02 5.15
C SER A 99 -10.16 14.71 6.25
N LYS A 100 -11.50 14.62 6.19
CA LYS A 100 -12.40 15.14 7.24
C LYS A 100 -12.16 14.43 8.58
N ALA A 101 -11.87 13.14 8.54
CA ALA A 101 -11.54 12.33 9.72
C ALA A 101 -10.05 12.45 10.14
N LYS A 102 -9.27 13.35 9.50
CA LYS A 102 -7.83 13.57 9.73
C LYS A 102 -6.96 12.34 9.43
N MET A 103 -7.40 11.51 8.51
CA MET A 103 -6.64 10.41 7.97
C MET A 103 -6.19 10.74 6.54
N GLN A 104 -5.08 10.15 6.12
CA GLN A 104 -4.56 10.26 4.77
C GLN A 104 -5.09 9.09 3.93
N PHE A 105 -5.63 9.40 2.76
CA PHE A 105 -5.98 8.38 1.78
C PHE A 105 -4.82 8.11 0.83
N GLY A 106 -4.72 6.88 0.29
CA GLY A 106 -3.68 6.51 -0.65
C GLY A 106 -4.08 5.38 -1.60
N TYR A 107 -3.17 5.12 -2.53
CA TYR A 107 -3.27 4.04 -3.51
C TYR A 107 -1.99 3.21 -3.50
N HIS A 108 -2.13 1.89 -3.46
CA HIS A 108 -1.03 0.93 -3.60
C HIS A 108 -1.02 0.38 -5.01
N ALA A 109 0.09 0.53 -5.72
CA ALA A 109 0.25 0.04 -7.07
C ALA A 109 1.01 -1.29 -7.12
N HIS A 110 0.70 -2.07 -8.14
CA HIS A 110 1.39 -3.30 -8.52
C HIS A 110 2.24 -3.08 -9.78
N ASN A 111 2.55 -4.14 -10.49
CA ASN A 111 3.28 -4.03 -11.74
C ASN A 111 2.39 -3.69 -12.95
N PHE A 112 1.08 -3.89 -12.86
CA PHE A 112 0.17 -3.70 -14.00
C PHE A 112 -0.22 -2.24 -14.27
N GLU A 113 0.16 -1.30 -13.44
CA GLU A 113 0.00 0.14 -13.68
C GLU A 113 1.15 0.77 -14.46
N PHE A 114 2.25 0.04 -14.68
CA PHE A 114 3.42 0.59 -15.38
C PHE A 114 3.45 0.35 -16.90
N PRO A 115 2.89 -0.73 -17.47
CA PRO A 115 2.81 -0.87 -18.93
C PRO A 115 2.07 0.30 -19.56
N VAL A 116 2.59 0.76 -20.72
CA VAL A 116 1.98 1.84 -21.49
C VAL A 116 0.66 1.38 -22.10
N ILE A 117 -0.41 2.14 -21.87
CA ILE A 117 -1.73 1.99 -22.49
C ILE A 117 -2.04 3.29 -23.25
N ASP A 118 -2.34 3.19 -24.54
CA ASP A 118 -2.65 4.34 -25.40
C ASP A 118 -1.60 5.48 -25.30
N GLY A 119 -0.32 5.14 -25.19
CA GLY A 119 0.78 6.09 -25.07
C GLY A 119 0.98 6.71 -23.69
N VAL A 120 0.25 6.25 -22.67
CA VAL A 120 0.30 6.76 -21.30
C VAL A 120 0.67 5.64 -20.31
N VAL A 121 1.50 5.94 -19.31
CA VAL A 121 1.75 5.07 -18.18
C VAL A 121 0.64 5.31 -17.13
N PRO A 122 -0.22 4.32 -16.82
CA PRO A 122 -1.33 4.48 -15.87
C PRO A 122 -0.88 4.98 -14.49
N TYR A 123 0.22 4.48 -13.96
CA TYR A 123 0.76 4.94 -12.67
C TYR A 123 1.09 6.43 -12.67
N GLN A 124 1.73 6.92 -13.74
CA GLN A 124 2.02 8.34 -13.91
C GLN A 124 0.72 9.14 -14.00
N TYR A 125 -0.26 8.64 -14.75
CA TYR A 125 -1.56 9.31 -14.89
C TYR A 125 -2.25 9.47 -13.52
N LEU A 126 -2.25 8.42 -12.69
CA LEU A 126 -2.83 8.48 -11.34
C LEU A 126 -2.11 9.52 -10.45
N LEU A 127 -0.77 9.56 -10.48
CA LEU A 127 0.02 10.54 -9.73
C LEU A 127 -0.28 11.99 -10.14
N GLU A 128 -0.51 12.22 -11.43
CA GLU A 128 -0.74 13.57 -12.00
C GLU A 128 -2.21 14.03 -11.94
N ASN A 129 -3.17 13.09 -11.84
CA ASN A 129 -4.61 13.39 -11.88
C ASN A 129 -5.32 13.13 -10.53
N THR A 130 -4.57 12.91 -9.45
CA THR A 130 -5.09 12.87 -8.09
C THR A 130 -4.59 14.05 -7.27
N ASP A 131 -5.42 14.55 -6.34
CA ASP A 131 -5.06 15.64 -5.44
C ASP A 131 -3.85 15.27 -4.56
N ALA A 132 -2.71 15.90 -4.81
CA ALA A 132 -1.45 15.58 -4.15
C ALA A 132 -1.47 15.81 -2.61
N GLY A 133 -2.38 16.65 -2.12
CA GLY A 133 -2.59 16.88 -0.70
C GLY A 133 -3.43 15.79 -0.02
N LYS A 134 -4.34 15.15 -0.76
CA LYS A 134 -5.34 14.23 -0.23
C LYS A 134 -5.08 12.77 -0.58
N VAL A 135 -4.49 12.50 -1.75
CA VAL A 135 -4.18 11.15 -2.23
C VAL A 135 -2.67 10.96 -2.24
N LYS A 136 -2.17 9.99 -1.51
CA LYS A 136 -0.77 9.57 -1.48
C LYS A 136 -0.63 8.22 -2.19
N PHE A 137 0.61 7.75 -2.29
CA PHE A 137 0.89 6.45 -2.90
C PHE A 137 1.73 5.62 -1.94
N GLU A 138 1.34 4.37 -1.79
CA GLU A 138 2.15 3.37 -1.13
C GLU A 138 3.05 2.72 -2.17
N ALA A 139 4.36 2.83 -1.97
CA ALA A 139 5.34 2.29 -2.90
C ALA A 139 5.71 0.86 -2.50
N ASP A 140 5.32 -0.12 -3.30
CA ASP A 140 5.80 -1.49 -3.15
C ASP A 140 7.10 -1.69 -3.94
N LEU A 141 8.20 -1.87 -3.21
CA LEU A 141 9.54 -1.93 -3.82
C LEU A 141 9.74 -3.18 -4.68
N TYR A 142 9.05 -4.27 -4.39
CA TYR A 142 9.06 -5.46 -5.24
C TYR A 142 8.32 -5.22 -6.55
N TRP A 143 7.10 -4.64 -6.51
CA TRP A 143 6.31 -4.43 -7.71
C TRP A 143 6.93 -3.39 -8.64
N PHE A 144 7.60 -2.36 -8.12
CA PHE A 144 8.44 -1.49 -8.94
C PHE A 144 9.52 -2.29 -9.69
N ASN A 145 10.29 -3.12 -8.98
CA ASN A 145 11.32 -3.95 -9.59
C ASN A 145 10.74 -4.96 -10.58
N LYS A 146 9.59 -5.58 -10.26
CA LYS A 146 8.89 -6.52 -11.14
C LYS A 146 8.44 -5.86 -12.45
N ALA A 147 8.10 -4.60 -12.41
CA ALA A 147 7.77 -3.79 -13.58
C ALA A 147 9.02 -3.30 -14.36
N GLY A 148 10.22 -3.53 -13.85
CA GLY A 148 11.45 -2.98 -14.41
C GLY A 148 11.67 -1.49 -14.13
N GLU A 149 10.97 -0.95 -13.14
CA GLU A 149 10.99 0.46 -12.76
C GLU A 149 11.95 0.72 -11.58
N ASP A 150 12.54 1.89 -11.57
CA ASP A 150 13.40 2.35 -10.47
C ASP A 150 12.61 3.25 -9.53
N PRO A 151 12.29 2.81 -8.29
CA PRO A 151 11.50 3.61 -7.36
C PRO A 151 12.14 4.97 -7.05
N VAL A 152 13.48 5.06 -7.02
CA VAL A 152 14.17 6.32 -6.73
C VAL A 152 13.87 7.39 -7.78
N LYS A 153 13.78 7.02 -9.06
CA LYS A 153 13.40 7.97 -10.12
C LYS A 153 11.97 8.50 -9.94
N TRP A 154 11.07 7.66 -9.47
CA TRP A 154 9.69 8.06 -9.16
C TRP A 154 9.62 8.99 -7.94
N PHE A 155 10.44 8.72 -6.90
CA PHE A 155 10.54 9.60 -5.73
C PHE A 155 11.12 10.97 -6.09
N GLU A 156 12.09 11.03 -7.02
CA GLU A 156 12.64 12.27 -7.53
C GLU A 156 11.64 13.05 -8.37
N LYS A 157 10.86 12.36 -9.20
CA LYS A 157 9.85 12.98 -10.09
C LYS A 157 8.63 13.48 -9.32
N TYR A 158 8.21 12.77 -8.27
CA TYR A 158 7.03 13.08 -7.47
C TYR A 158 7.35 13.15 -5.96
N PRO A 159 8.13 14.14 -5.53
CA PRO A 159 8.59 14.22 -4.13
C PRO A 159 7.41 14.38 -3.16
N GLY A 160 7.51 13.68 -2.00
CA GLY A 160 6.51 13.74 -0.94
C GLY A 160 5.20 12.99 -1.24
N ARG A 161 5.16 12.20 -2.31
CA ARG A 161 3.95 11.44 -2.68
C ARG A 161 3.92 10.03 -2.11
N PHE A 162 5.00 9.50 -1.50
CA PHE A 162 5.18 8.10 -1.12
C PHE A 162 5.46 7.92 0.38
N PRO A 163 4.48 8.24 1.26
CA PRO A 163 4.71 8.16 2.71
C PRO A 163 4.73 6.74 3.26
N LEU A 164 4.18 5.78 2.55
CA LEU A 164 4.17 4.36 2.92
C LEU A 164 4.95 3.54 1.91
N TRP A 165 5.69 2.54 2.42
CA TRP A 165 6.41 1.60 1.58
C TRP A 165 6.15 0.16 2.02
N HIS A 166 5.93 -0.73 1.04
CA HIS A 166 6.10 -2.16 1.22
C HIS A 166 7.55 -2.54 0.92
N VAL A 167 8.24 -2.99 1.94
CA VAL A 167 9.62 -3.49 1.88
C VAL A 167 9.54 -4.99 1.66
N LYS A 168 9.54 -5.36 0.38
CA LYS A 168 9.37 -6.70 -0.16
C LYS A 168 10.52 -6.98 -1.12
N ASP A 169 11.19 -8.13 -0.99
CA ASP A 169 12.39 -8.44 -1.79
C ASP A 169 12.08 -9.43 -2.92
N MET A 170 12.97 -9.50 -3.89
CA MET A 170 12.84 -10.30 -5.10
C MET A 170 13.98 -11.30 -5.23
N GLU A 171 13.65 -12.58 -5.37
CA GLU A 171 14.63 -13.64 -5.58
C GLU A 171 15.35 -13.49 -6.92
N LYS A 172 16.64 -13.72 -6.91
CA LYS A 172 17.49 -13.67 -8.11
C LYS A 172 17.12 -14.80 -9.07
N GLY A 173 16.82 -14.43 -10.29
CA GLY A 173 16.58 -15.37 -11.40
C GLY A 173 15.12 -15.78 -11.56
N SER A 174 14.44 -16.24 -10.53
CA SER A 174 13.01 -16.58 -10.60
C SER A 174 12.12 -15.34 -10.61
N GLY A 175 12.52 -14.28 -9.90
CA GLY A 175 11.68 -13.10 -9.68
C GLY A 175 10.51 -13.37 -8.74
N ASP A 176 10.60 -14.42 -7.91
CA ASP A 176 9.65 -14.73 -6.86
C ASP A 176 9.89 -13.84 -5.63
N PHE A 177 8.99 -13.95 -4.63
CA PHE A 177 9.18 -13.27 -3.36
C PHE A 177 10.35 -13.87 -2.57
N ALA A 178 11.08 -13.02 -1.88
CA ALA A 178 12.18 -13.40 -1.01
C ALA A 178 12.13 -12.62 0.30
N GLU A 179 12.73 -13.20 1.34
CA GLU A 179 12.94 -12.49 2.59
C GLU A 179 13.84 -11.27 2.35
N VAL A 180 13.49 -10.14 2.98
CA VAL A 180 14.21 -8.88 2.81
C VAL A 180 15.70 -9.04 3.14
N GLY A 181 16.56 -8.70 2.17
CA GLY A 181 17.99 -8.89 2.23
C GLY A 181 18.51 -10.23 1.70
N SER A 182 17.62 -11.13 1.27
CA SER A 182 17.98 -12.39 0.62
C SER A 182 17.84 -12.32 -0.91
N GLY A 183 17.21 -11.26 -1.42
CA GLY A 183 16.95 -11.05 -2.84
C GLY A 183 17.95 -10.10 -3.52
N THR A 184 17.43 -9.34 -4.49
CA THR A 184 18.25 -8.51 -5.39
C THR A 184 18.00 -7.01 -5.25
N ILE A 185 17.02 -6.59 -4.44
CA ILE A 185 16.64 -5.19 -4.32
C ILE A 185 17.68 -4.43 -3.47
N ASP A 186 18.19 -3.33 -4.01
CA ASP A 186 19.16 -2.47 -3.33
C ASP A 186 18.43 -1.52 -2.34
N PHE A 187 18.10 -2.05 -1.17
CA PHE A 187 17.43 -1.28 -0.13
C PHE A 187 18.28 -0.12 0.41
N ASP A 188 19.61 -0.24 0.44
CA ASP A 188 20.46 0.84 0.92
C ASP A 188 20.30 2.10 0.05
N ARG A 189 20.30 1.91 -1.29
CA ARG A 189 20.08 3.01 -2.24
C ARG A 189 18.67 3.58 -2.13
N ILE A 190 17.66 2.73 -2.01
CA ILE A 190 16.25 3.15 -1.96
C ILE A 190 15.98 3.91 -0.65
N PHE A 191 16.40 3.40 0.49
CA PHE A 191 16.23 4.08 1.79
C PHE A 191 17.02 5.40 1.88
N ALA A 192 18.11 5.57 1.14
CA ALA A 192 18.81 6.86 1.04
C ALA A 192 17.89 7.95 0.45
N ALA A 193 16.94 7.59 -0.40
CA ALA A 193 15.97 8.50 -1.01
C ALA A 193 14.68 8.73 -0.17
N ARG A 194 14.57 8.15 1.04
CA ARG A 194 13.34 8.19 1.84
C ARG A 194 12.79 9.59 2.14
N LYS A 195 13.69 10.56 2.38
CA LYS A 195 13.27 11.96 2.62
C LYS A 195 12.65 12.57 1.37
N LYS A 196 13.18 12.26 0.20
CA LYS A 196 12.64 12.75 -1.08
C LYS A 196 11.28 12.15 -1.37
N ALA A 197 11.10 10.87 -1.10
CA ALA A 197 9.83 10.16 -1.19
C ALA A 197 8.77 10.72 -0.23
N GLY A 198 9.18 11.29 0.90
CA GLY A 198 8.32 11.68 2.01
C GLY A 198 7.90 10.49 2.87
N MET A 199 8.74 9.42 2.92
CA MET A 199 8.45 8.19 3.65
C MET A 199 8.30 8.46 5.16
N GLU A 200 7.19 7.99 5.72
CA GLU A 200 6.87 8.04 7.15
C GLU A 200 6.86 6.66 7.79
N TYR A 201 6.31 5.66 7.08
CA TYR A 201 6.24 4.28 7.55
C TYR A 201 6.62 3.32 6.44
N TRP A 202 7.09 2.15 6.85
CA TRP A 202 7.31 1.02 5.95
C TRP A 202 6.94 -0.28 6.64
N PHE A 203 6.45 -1.23 5.83
CA PHE A 203 6.01 -2.54 6.27
C PHE A 203 6.78 -3.62 5.53
N VAL A 204 7.22 -4.63 6.25
CA VAL A 204 7.72 -5.86 5.62
C VAL A 204 6.53 -6.66 5.17
N GLU A 205 6.49 -7.01 3.91
CA GLU A 205 5.46 -7.87 3.35
C GLU A 205 6.08 -8.96 2.47
N GLN A 206 5.45 -10.12 2.45
CA GLN A 206 5.82 -11.24 1.58
C GLN A 206 4.56 -12.06 1.30
N ASP A 207 4.05 -12.01 0.06
CA ASP A 207 2.75 -12.60 -0.30
C ASP A 207 2.80 -14.13 -0.23
N GLU A 208 3.94 -14.72 -0.60
CA GLU A 208 4.18 -16.16 -0.55
C GLU A 208 5.49 -16.47 0.16
N CYS A 209 5.44 -17.33 1.17
CA CYS A 209 6.60 -17.77 1.92
C CYS A 209 6.96 -19.21 1.55
N LYS A 210 8.23 -19.46 1.19
CA LYS A 210 8.76 -20.82 0.93
C LYS A 210 9.00 -21.62 2.22
N ARG A 211 8.87 -20.96 3.38
CA ARG A 211 9.05 -21.52 4.74
C ARG A 211 7.94 -21.00 5.63
N ASP A 212 8.03 -21.30 6.93
CA ASP A 212 7.10 -20.73 7.92
C ASP A 212 7.12 -19.19 7.83
N PRO A 213 5.98 -18.51 7.74
CA PRO A 213 5.92 -17.06 7.62
C PRO A 213 6.61 -16.30 8.77
N PHE A 214 6.59 -16.84 9.99
CA PHE A 214 7.27 -16.22 11.12
C PHE A 214 8.79 -16.32 11.01
N ASP A 215 9.32 -17.41 10.42
CA ASP A 215 10.74 -17.54 10.13
C ASP A 215 11.15 -16.52 9.04
N SER A 216 10.35 -16.37 7.99
CA SER A 216 10.56 -15.36 6.93
C SER A 216 10.56 -13.94 7.50
N LEU A 217 9.59 -13.62 8.36
CA LEU A 217 9.53 -12.32 9.05
C LEU A 217 10.74 -12.10 9.97
N ALA A 218 11.18 -13.13 10.69
CA ALA A 218 12.37 -13.03 11.55
C ALA A 218 13.64 -12.75 10.74
N MET A 219 13.84 -13.42 9.60
CA MET A 219 14.97 -13.19 8.70
C MET A 219 14.98 -11.76 8.17
N SER A 220 13.85 -11.29 7.66
CA SER A 220 13.67 -9.92 7.15
C SER A 220 13.95 -8.88 8.22
N ARG A 221 13.41 -9.06 9.43
CA ARG A 221 13.67 -8.20 10.59
C ARG A 221 15.16 -8.14 10.93
N ASP A 222 15.81 -9.29 11.02
CA ASP A 222 17.21 -9.38 11.44
C ASP A 222 18.17 -8.71 10.44
N PHE A 223 17.81 -8.74 9.14
CA PHE A 223 18.52 -7.97 8.13
C PHE A 223 18.32 -6.47 8.34
N LEU A 224 17.07 -6.01 8.47
CA LEU A 224 16.74 -4.58 8.57
C LEU A 224 17.29 -3.94 9.85
N LEU A 225 17.31 -4.65 10.99
CA LEU A 225 17.89 -4.15 12.23
C LEU A 225 19.40 -3.87 12.13
N LYS A 226 20.14 -4.58 11.25
CA LYS A 226 21.57 -4.34 11.00
C LYS A 226 21.82 -3.09 10.19
N LYS A 227 20.84 -2.64 9.40
CA LYS A 227 20.99 -1.55 8.42
C LYS A 227 20.78 -0.15 9.01
N LYS A 228 20.09 0.02 10.11
CA LYS A 228 19.82 1.32 10.78
C LYS A 228 19.19 2.38 9.85
N TYR A 229 18.22 1.97 9.04
CA TYR A 229 17.46 2.85 8.14
C TYR A 229 16.68 3.95 8.86
#